data_24fc2a9804c5785ad921fe9f7eabe7ad
#
_entry.id   24fc2a9804c5785ad921fe9f7eabe7ad
#
_cell.length_a   1.000
_cell.length_b   1.000
_cell.length_c   1.000
_cell.angle_alpha   90.00
_cell.angle_beta   90.00
_cell.angle_gamma   90.00
#
_symmetry.space_group_name_H-M   'P 1'
#
loop_
_entity.id
_entity.type
_entity.pdbx_description
1 polymer ?
#
loop_
_entity_poly.entity_id
_entity_poly.type
_entity_poly.pdbx_seq_one_letter_code
_entity_poly.pdbx_strand_id
1 'polypeptide(L)'
;LGYTMPIFSAVIGALLFSAVLSRRGWLGVGAAAVGVSLLLWHEFTGLAGKPVGVMLALAAAATWALGTQLLRRTRIDLPTLTLSFWMTVLTAVVMSVGAIGFEQAQWKQPDATTWWAIGYNAVMIFGFAHAAWFYLARGLPPVASTLSVMFIPVLGVFSGALWLGEVLHWQDWAAVVLMVVAIASVLWPARPAT
;
A
#
# COMPACT_ATOMS: atom_id res chain seq x y z
N LEU A 1 2.45 6.70 -5.28
CA LEU A 1 1.01 6.91 -4.94
C LEU A 1 0.46 5.78 -4.07
N GLY A 2 0.85 4.50 -4.26
CA GLY A 2 0.40 3.39 -3.41
C GLY A 2 0.65 3.61 -1.91
N TYR A 3 1.69 4.31 -1.54
CA TYR A 3 2.02 4.64 -0.13
C TYR A 3 1.05 5.61 0.55
N THR A 4 0.04 6.13 -0.15
CA THR A 4 -1.05 6.91 0.46
C THR A 4 -2.10 6.02 1.15
N MET A 5 -2.04 4.69 0.98
CA MET A 5 -2.98 3.75 1.61
C MET A 5 -3.14 3.92 3.14
N PRO A 6 -2.07 4.10 3.94
CA PRO A 6 -2.23 4.31 5.38
C PRO A 6 -3.01 5.58 5.72
N ILE A 7 -2.84 6.63 4.91
CA ILE A 7 -3.56 7.90 5.07
C ILE A 7 -5.05 7.67 4.81
N PHE A 8 -5.39 7.04 3.68
CA PHE A 8 -6.78 6.67 3.38
C PHE A 8 -7.37 5.75 4.44
N SER A 9 -6.60 4.77 4.93
CA SER A 9 -7.05 3.85 5.98
C SER A 9 -7.40 4.58 7.28
N ALA A 10 -6.60 5.58 7.68
CA ALA A 10 -6.86 6.40 8.85
C ALA A 10 -8.10 7.28 8.68
N VAL A 11 -8.22 7.95 7.53
CA VAL A 11 -9.35 8.84 7.21
C VAL A 11 -10.65 8.03 7.09
N ILE A 12 -10.65 6.96 6.32
CA ILE A 12 -11.80 6.06 6.15
C ILE A 12 -12.20 5.44 7.49
N GLY A 13 -11.21 5.02 8.30
CA GLY A 13 -11.44 4.49 9.64
C GLY A 13 -12.15 5.49 10.54
N ALA A 14 -11.73 6.76 10.51
CA ALA A 14 -12.33 7.82 11.30
C ALA A 14 -13.73 8.21 10.81
N LEU A 15 -13.90 8.39 9.49
CA LEU A 15 -15.15 8.90 8.90
C LEU A 15 -16.26 7.85 8.82
N LEU A 16 -15.94 6.65 8.33
CA LEU A 16 -16.97 5.62 8.08
C LEU A 16 -17.15 4.67 9.25
N PHE A 17 -16.16 4.54 10.10
CA PHE A 17 -16.16 3.52 11.14
C PHE A 17 -15.99 4.08 12.56
N SER A 18 -16.08 5.40 12.72
CA SER A 18 -15.98 6.07 14.03
C SER A 18 -14.72 5.66 14.82
N ALA A 19 -13.65 5.33 14.12
CA ALA A 19 -12.38 4.98 14.74
C ALA A 19 -11.77 6.24 15.35
N VAL A 20 -11.68 6.28 16.69
CA VAL A 20 -11.08 7.42 17.37
C VAL A 20 -9.56 7.32 17.24
N LEU A 21 -8.99 8.18 16.39
CA LEU A 21 -7.54 8.35 16.36
C LEU A 21 -7.10 9.29 17.50
N SER A 22 -6.10 8.86 18.24
CA SER A 22 -5.45 9.73 19.21
C SER A 22 -4.75 10.91 18.51
N ARG A 23 -4.44 11.97 19.24
CA ARG A 23 -3.64 13.09 18.70
C ARG A 23 -2.31 12.63 18.10
N ARG A 24 -1.68 11.61 18.70
CA ARG A 24 -0.45 10.99 18.18
C ARG A 24 -0.70 10.25 16.88
N GLY A 25 -1.84 9.57 16.74
CA GLY A 25 -2.24 8.92 15.48
C GLY A 25 -2.37 9.94 14.35
N TRP A 26 -2.99 11.08 14.58
CA TRP A 26 -3.09 12.17 13.60
C TRP A 26 -1.74 12.80 13.26
N LEU A 27 -0.84 12.94 14.23
CA LEU A 27 0.54 13.38 13.97
C LEU A 27 1.28 12.35 13.07
N GLY A 28 1.10 11.06 13.35
CA GLY A 28 1.66 9.99 12.49
C GLY A 28 1.12 10.03 11.07
N VAL A 29 -0.18 10.23 10.89
CA VAL A 29 -0.82 10.38 9.57
C VAL A 29 -0.28 11.62 8.84
N GLY A 30 -0.14 12.74 9.55
CA GLY A 30 0.44 13.98 9.00
C GLY A 30 1.90 13.78 8.56
N ALA A 31 2.73 13.17 9.40
CA ALA A 31 4.12 12.86 9.08
C ALA A 31 4.23 11.91 7.87
N ALA A 32 3.39 10.88 7.80
CA ALA A 32 3.31 9.98 6.65
C ALA A 32 2.90 10.72 5.37
N ALA A 33 1.92 11.62 5.45
CA ALA A 33 1.47 12.42 4.30
C ALA A 33 2.59 13.30 3.74
N VAL A 34 3.31 14.01 4.63
CA VAL A 34 4.46 14.83 4.23
C VAL A 34 5.58 13.95 3.65
N GLY A 35 5.90 12.81 4.29
CA GLY A 35 6.90 11.87 3.80
C GLY A 35 6.58 11.34 2.39
N VAL A 36 5.34 10.92 2.15
CA VAL A 36 4.88 10.50 0.81
C VAL A 36 4.99 11.64 -0.21
N SER A 37 4.63 12.86 0.19
CA SER A 37 4.73 14.02 -0.70
C SER A 37 6.18 14.33 -1.09
N LEU A 38 7.11 14.18 -0.15
CA LEU A 38 8.56 14.33 -0.43
C LEU A 38 9.08 13.25 -1.37
N LEU A 39 8.69 11.98 -1.17
CA LEU A 39 9.06 10.91 -2.10
C LEU A 39 8.52 11.14 -3.52
N LEU A 40 7.35 11.75 -3.65
CA LEU A 40 6.74 12.06 -4.93
C LEU A 40 7.25 13.37 -5.54
N TRP A 41 8.09 14.12 -4.83
CA TRP A 41 8.50 15.47 -5.25
C TRP A 41 9.13 15.49 -6.65
N HIS A 42 10.02 14.56 -6.94
CA HIS A 42 10.67 14.45 -8.25
C HIS A 42 9.72 13.99 -9.36
N GLU A 43 8.65 13.31 -9.00
CA GLU A 43 7.66 12.78 -9.92
C GLU A 43 6.52 13.77 -10.23
N PHE A 44 6.45 14.92 -9.54
CA PHE A 44 5.33 15.86 -9.70
C PHE A 44 5.15 16.35 -11.14
N THR A 45 6.24 16.60 -11.87
CA THR A 45 6.19 17.02 -13.27
C THR A 45 5.66 15.90 -14.17
N GLY A 46 6.08 14.66 -13.93
CA GLY A 46 5.60 13.48 -14.64
C GLY A 46 4.13 13.15 -14.29
N LEU A 47 3.75 13.33 -13.03
CA LEU A 47 2.39 13.11 -12.55
C LEU A 47 1.41 14.17 -13.08
N ALA A 48 1.83 15.42 -13.18
CA ALA A 48 1.01 16.51 -13.74
C ALA A 48 0.62 16.26 -15.20
N GLY A 49 1.45 15.55 -15.97
CA GLY A 49 1.16 15.14 -17.34
C GLY A 49 0.17 13.98 -17.50
N LYS A 50 -0.18 13.31 -16.39
CA LYS A 50 -1.03 12.10 -16.39
C LYS A 50 -2.13 12.14 -15.31
N PRO A 51 -3.01 13.13 -15.29
CA PRO A 51 -3.96 13.33 -14.19
C PRO A 51 -4.92 12.14 -14.00
N VAL A 52 -5.37 11.51 -15.07
CA VAL A 52 -6.24 10.32 -15.00
C VAL A 52 -5.52 9.15 -14.32
N GLY A 53 -4.27 8.88 -14.66
CA GLY A 53 -3.47 7.84 -14.02
C GLY A 53 -3.27 8.10 -12.52
N VAL A 54 -3.03 9.35 -12.15
CA VAL A 54 -2.91 9.75 -10.73
C VAL A 54 -4.23 9.50 -9.99
N MET A 55 -5.37 9.92 -10.55
CA MET A 55 -6.69 9.69 -9.95
C MET A 55 -6.99 8.21 -9.78
N LEU A 56 -6.71 7.40 -10.80
CA LEU A 56 -6.90 5.94 -10.73
C LEU A 56 -6.02 5.30 -9.66
N ALA A 57 -4.76 5.71 -9.56
CA ALA A 57 -3.85 5.19 -8.52
C ALA A 57 -4.28 5.59 -7.10
N LEU A 58 -4.79 6.81 -6.90
CA LEU A 58 -5.34 7.25 -5.63
C LEU A 58 -6.65 6.51 -5.29
N ALA A 59 -7.53 6.31 -6.28
CA ALA A 59 -8.75 5.52 -6.13
C ALA A 59 -8.41 4.06 -5.76
N ALA A 60 -7.40 3.45 -6.39
CA ALA A 60 -6.92 2.13 -6.03
C ALA A 60 -6.41 2.07 -4.58
N ALA A 61 -5.63 3.06 -4.14
CA ALA A 61 -5.15 3.15 -2.76
C ALA A 61 -6.32 3.31 -1.75
N ALA A 62 -7.33 4.11 -2.09
CA ALA A 62 -8.51 4.31 -1.24
C ALA A 62 -9.37 3.04 -1.16
N THR A 63 -9.62 2.35 -2.28
CA THR A 63 -10.39 1.10 -2.31
C THR A 63 -9.65 -0.03 -1.58
N TRP A 64 -8.32 -0.11 -1.71
CA TRP A 64 -7.52 -1.04 -0.91
C TRP A 64 -7.64 -0.77 0.59
N ALA A 65 -7.54 0.50 1.00
CA ALA A 65 -7.70 0.89 2.39
C ALA A 65 -9.08 0.54 2.93
N LEU A 66 -10.15 0.80 2.16
CA LEU A 66 -11.51 0.43 2.49
C LEU A 66 -11.66 -1.09 2.62
N GLY A 67 -11.15 -1.84 1.64
CA GLY A 67 -11.19 -3.32 1.65
C GLY A 67 -10.49 -3.90 2.89
N THR A 68 -9.35 -3.35 3.27
CA THR A 68 -8.62 -3.75 4.49
C THR A 68 -9.42 -3.44 5.76
N GLN A 69 -10.09 -2.29 5.83
CA GLN A 69 -10.94 -1.93 6.97
C GLN A 69 -12.18 -2.86 7.06
N LEU A 70 -12.79 -3.19 5.94
CA LEU A 70 -13.90 -4.14 5.89
C LEU A 70 -13.46 -5.55 6.30
N LEU A 71 -12.34 -6.03 5.78
CA LEU A 71 -11.78 -7.35 6.12
C LEU A 71 -11.57 -7.52 7.63
N ARG A 72 -11.07 -6.49 8.30
CA ARG A 72 -10.84 -6.52 9.75
C ARG A 72 -12.13 -6.54 10.58
N ARG A 73 -13.21 -6.02 10.04
CA ARG A 73 -14.49 -5.85 10.77
C ARG A 73 -15.49 -6.95 10.46
N THR A 74 -15.38 -7.55 9.29
CA THR A 74 -16.28 -8.63 8.87
C THR A 74 -15.76 -9.95 9.42
N ARG A 75 -16.59 -10.62 10.22
CA ARG A 75 -16.31 -11.98 10.68
C ARG A 75 -16.72 -12.95 9.55
N ILE A 76 -15.73 -13.41 8.82
CA ILE A 76 -15.91 -14.42 7.78
C ILE A 76 -15.26 -15.70 8.31
N ASP A 77 -16.08 -16.73 8.54
CA ASP A 77 -15.63 -18.04 9.03
C ASP A 77 -15.06 -18.90 7.91
N LEU A 78 -14.13 -18.29 7.13
CA LEU A 78 -13.38 -18.98 6.09
C LEU A 78 -11.88 -18.94 6.41
N PRO A 79 -11.15 -20.02 6.08
CA PRO A 79 -9.69 -19.99 6.13
C PRO A 79 -9.14 -18.82 5.32
N THR A 80 -8.12 -18.16 5.85
CA THR A 80 -7.52 -16.97 5.20
C THR A 80 -7.06 -17.28 3.79
N LEU A 81 -6.52 -18.46 3.57
CA LEU A 81 -6.05 -18.90 2.24
C LEU A 81 -7.21 -19.01 1.23
N THR A 82 -8.35 -19.57 1.65
CA THR A 82 -9.57 -19.65 0.82
C THR A 82 -10.08 -18.27 0.45
N LEU A 83 -10.12 -17.35 1.42
CA LEU A 83 -10.53 -15.98 1.18
C LEU A 83 -9.58 -15.27 0.19
N SER A 84 -8.27 -15.39 0.42
CA SER A 84 -7.25 -14.82 -0.47
C SER A 84 -7.37 -15.37 -1.90
N PHE A 85 -7.58 -16.68 -2.05
CA PHE A 85 -7.78 -17.33 -3.34
C PHE A 85 -8.96 -16.72 -4.10
N TRP A 86 -10.14 -16.66 -3.49
CA TRP A 86 -11.33 -16.14 -4.16
C TRP A 86 -11.23 -14.64 -4.48
N MET A 87 -10.61 -13.85 -3.60
CA MET A 87 -10.36 -12.44 -3.88
C MET A 87 -9.39 -12.26 -5.07
N THR A 88 -8.35 -13.07 -5.15
CA THR A 88 -7.41 -13.06 -6.28
C THR A 88 -8.10 -13.49 -7.58
N VAL A 89 -8.92 -14.54 -7.55
CA VAL A 89 -9.71 -14.99 -8.71
C VAL A 89 -10.66 -13.88 -9.19
N LEU A 90 -11.41 -13.25 -8.29
CA LEU A 90 -12.31 -12.16 -8.64
C LEU A 90 -11.54 -10.99 -9.28
N THR A 91 -10.41 -10.61 -8.69
CA THR A 91 -9.54 -9.56 -9.23
C THR A 91 -9.02 -9.94 -10.63
N ALA A 92 -8.58 -11.17 -10.80
CA ALA A 92 -8.09 -11.68 -12.10
C ALA A 92 -9.19 -11.61 -13.18
N VAL A 93 -10.41 -12.00 -12.86
CA VAL A 93 -11.56 -11.91 -13.77
C VAL A 93 -11.85 -10.46 -14.15
N VAL A 94 -11.96 -9.57 -13.18
CA VAL A 94 -12.24 -8.14 -13.42
C VAL A 94 -11.13 -7.50 -14.26
N MET A 95 -9.86 -7.76 -13.93
CA MET A 95 -8.72 -7.24 -14.68
C MET A 95 -8.65 -7.82 -16.10
N SER A 96 -8.96 -9.12 -16.28
CA SER A 96 -9.00 -9.74 -17.62
C SER A 96 -10.09 -9.14 -18.50
N VAL A 97 -11.28 -8.91 -17.95
CA VAL A 97 -12.37 -8.25 -18.68
C VAL A 97 -11.97 -6.84 -19.09
N GLY A 98 -11.35 -6.07 -18.16
CA GLY A 98 -10.85 -4.73 -18.45
C GLY A 98 -9.76 -4.73 -19.52
N ALA A 99 -8.79 -5.63 -19.42
CA ALA A 99 -7.69 -5.74 -20.38
C ALA A 99 -8.20 -6.12 -21.80
N ILE A 100 -9.14 -7.05 -21.88
CA ILE A 100 -9.76 -7.43 -23.17
C ILE A 100 -10.57 -6.26 -23.74
N GLY A 101 -11.31 -5.54 -22.90
CA GLY A 101 -12.19 -4.46 -23.38
C GLY A 101 -11.46 -3.19 -23.79
N PHE A 102 -10.35 -2.84 -23.12
CA PHE A 102 -9.70 -1.55 -23.28
C PHE A 102 -8.27 -1.60 -23.82
N GLU A 103 -7.56 -2.74 -23.68
CA GLU A 103 -6.13 -2.81 -23.95
C GLU A 103 -5.76 -3.81 -25.04
N GLN A 104 -6.70 -4.61 -25.56
CA GLN A 104 -6.44 -5.67 -26.53
C GLN A 104 -5.65 -5.18 -27.76
N ALA A 105 -5.96 -3.96 -28.24
CA ALA A 105 -5.27 -3.37 -29.40
C ALA A 105 -3.79 -3.03 -29.14
N GLN A 106 -3.38 -2.98 -27.87
CA GLN A 106 -2.02 -2.62 -27.43
C GLN A 106 -1.19 -3.86 -27.05
N TRP A 107 -1.77 -5.05 -27.11
CA TRP A 107 -1.08 -6.26 -26.69
C TRP A 107 0.10 -6.58 -27.62
N LYS A 108 1.22 -6.87 -26.98
CA LYS A 108 2.46 -7.29 -27.64
C LYS A 108 2.90 -8.61 -27.05
N GLN A 109 3.59 -9.41 -27.85
CA GLN A 109 4.22 -10.64 -27.35
C GLN A 109 5.30 -10.26 -26.33
N PRO A 110 5.21 -10.76 -25.08
CA PRO A 110 6.22 -10.52 -24.08
C PRO A 110 7.52 -11.22 -24.44
N ASP A 111 8.64 -10.58 -24.16
CA ASP A 111 9.96 -11.22 -24.22
C ASP A 111 10.18 -12.17 -23.03
N ALA A 112 11.27 -12.92 -23.03
CA ALA A 112 11.58 -13.87 -21.96
C ALA A 112 11.71 -13.21 -20.59
N THR A 113 12.28 -12.01 -20.52
CA THR A 113 12.43 -11.25 -19.27
C THR A 113 11.07 -10.85 -18.71
N THR A 114 10.17 -10.38 -19.58
CA THR A 114 8.79 -10.05 -19.21
C THR A 114 8.03 -11.27 -18.70
N TRP A 115 8.19 -12.44 -19.35
CA TRP A 115 7.57 -13.68 -18.88
C TRP A 115 8.07 -14.10 -17.49
N TRP A 116 9.37 -13.97 -17.22
CA TRP A 116 9.91 -14.21 -15.89
C TRP A 116 9.35 -13.23 -14.84
N ALA A 117 9.22 -11.95 -15.19
CA ALA A 117 8.61 -10.96 -14.31
C ALA A 117 7.14 -11.25 -14.03
N ILE A 118 6.36 -11.65 -15.05
CA ILE A 118 4.96 -12.08 -14.88
C ILE A 118 4.87 -13.29 -13.96
N GLY A 119 5.69 -14.34 -14.21
CA GLY A 119 5.73 -15.54 -13.37
C GLY A 119 6.09 -15.23 -11.90
N TYR A 120 7.11 -14.41 -11.69
CA TYR A 120 7.49 -13.95 -10.35
C TYR A 120 6.34 -13.22 -9.65
N ASN A 121 5.71 -12.26 -10.32
CA ASN A 121 4.57 -11.53 -9.74
C ASN A 121 3.39 -12.46 -9.45
N ALA A 122 3.06 -13.37 -10.35
CA ALA A 122 1.95 -14.30 -10.14
C ALA A 122 2.17 -15.17 -8.90
N VAL A 123 3.35 -15.74 -8.73
CA VAL A 123 3.64 -16.68 -7.64
C VAL A 123 4.00 -15.96 -6.34
N MET A 124 4.97 -15.03 -6.40
CA MET A 124 5.53 -14.41 -5.18
C MET A 124 4.67 -13.26 -4.67
N ILE A 125 4.10 -12.44 -5.54
CA ILE A 125 3.31 -11.28 -5.10
C ILE A 125 1.85 -11.69 -4.89
N PHE A 126 1.18 -12.20 -5.91
CA PHE A 126 -0.25 -12.55 -5.80
C PHE A 126 -0.50 -13.87 -5.08
N GLY A 127 0.36 -14.86 -5.21
CA GLY A 127 0.27 -16.11 -4.47
C GLY A 127 0.71 -15.95 -3.01
N PHE A 128 1.98 -15.70 -2.77
CA PHE A 128 2.55 -15.69 -1.43
C PHE A 128 2.30 -14.39 -0.65
N ALA A 129 2.71 -13.23 -1.19
CA ALA A 129 2.66 -11.99 -0.42
C ALA A 129 1.24 -11.54 -0.11
N HIS A 130 0.27 -11.76 -1.02
CA HIS A 130 -1.13 -11.47 -0.78
C HIS A 130 -1.74 -12.34 0.33
N ALA A 131 -1.47 -13.64 0.30
CA ALA A 131 -1.91 -14.57 1.34
C ALA A 131 -1.28 -14.21 2.71
N ALA A 132 0.03 -13.91 2.73
CA ALA A 132 0.74 -13.46 3.92
C ALA A 132 0.15 -12.15 4.47
N TRP A 133 -0.16 -11.19 3.58
CA TRP A 133 -0.81 -9.93 3.99
C TRP A 133 -2.16 -10.16 4.67
N PHE A 134 -3.03 -10.98 4.08
CA PHE A 134 -4.33 -11.27 4.68
C PHE A 134 -4.19 -12.01 6.02
N TYR A 135 -3.23 -12.92 6.13
CA TYR A 135 -2.93 -13.58 7.39
C TYR A 135 -2.50 -12.58 8.47
N LEU A 136 -1.59 -11.67 8.15
CA LEU A 136 -1.14 -10.61 9.04
C LEU A 136 -2.27 -9.62 9.39
N ALA A 137 -3.06 -9.21 8.40
CA ALA A 137 -4.16 -8.27 8.60
C ALA A 137 -5.28 -8.83 9.50
N ARG A 138 -5.49 -10.15 9.49
CA ARG A 138 -6.49 -10.82 10.34
C ARG A 138 -5.94 -11.21 11.71
N GLY A 139 -4.67 -11.55 11.81
CA GLY A 139 -4.06 -12.13 13.02
C GLY A 139 -3.33 -11.13 13.90
N LEU A 140 -2.84 -10.02 13.36
CA LEU A 140 -2.07 -9.05 14.11
C LEU A 140 -2.91 -7.84 14.56
N PRO A 141 -2.56 -7.24 15.71
CA PRO A 141 -3.13 -5.95 16.11
C PRO A 141 -2.98 -4.91 14.99
N PRO A 142 -3.95 -3.98 14.83
CA PRO A 142 -3.91 -2.96 13.78
C PRO A 142 -2.60 -2.17 13.72
N VAL A 143 -1.98 -1.93 14.87
CA VAL A 143 -0.69 -1.24 14.99
C VAL A 143 0.42 -2.02 14.29
N ALA A 144 0.56 -3.31 14.56
CA ALA A 144 1.63 -4.14 13.98
C ALA A 144 1.50 -4.28 12.46
N SER A 145 0.28 -4.46 11.94
CA SER A 145 0.05 -4.55 10.50
C SER A 145 0.25 -3.20 9.79
N THR A 146 -0.09 -2.07 10.43
CA THR A 146 0.19 -0.73 9.87
C THR A 146 1.69 -0.47 9.77
N LEU A 147 2.46 -0.91 10.78
CA LEU A 147 3.92 -0.76 10.79
C LEU A 147 4.59 -1.53 9.67
N SER A 148 4.18 -2.77 9.41
CA SER A 148 4.77 -3.56 8.33
C SER A 148 4.60 -2.89 6.97
N VAL A 149 3.47 -2.22 6.72
CA VAL A 149 3.22 -1.46 5.47
C VAL A 149 4.08 -0.20 5.40
N MET A 150 4.29 0.50 6.51
CA MET A 150 5.11 1.72 6.52
C MET A 150 6.60 1.45 6.29
N PHE A 151 7.07 0.22 6.48
CA PHE A 151 8.43 -0.17 6.12
C PHE A 151 8.65 -0.32 4.61
N ILE A 152 7.60 -0.56 3.82
CA ILE A 152 7.71 -0.82 2.38
C ILE A 152 8.39 0.34 1.63
N PRO A 153 7.99 1.62 1.79
CA PRO A 153 8.68 2.72 1.11
C PRO A 153 10.14 2.88 1.55
N VAL A 154 10.46 2.63 2.80
CA VAL A 154 11.84 2.67 3.30
C VAL A 154 12.68 1.62 2.60
N LEU A 155 12.22 0.37 2.57
CA LEU A 155 12.91 -0.71 1.86
C LEU A 155 12.97 -0.44 0.35
N GLY A 156 11.94 0.16 -0.25
CA GLY A 156 11.91 0.53 -1.66
C GLY A 156 13.01 1.52 -2.03
N VAL A 157 13.16 2.60 -1.26
CA VAL A 157 14.20 3.62 -1.47
C VAL A 157 15.60 3.02 -1.37
N PHE A 158 15.86 2.22 -0.34
CA PHE A 158 17.17 1.58 -0.18
C PHE A 158 17.44 0.51 -1.26
N SER A 159 16.42 -0.26 -1.65
CA SER A 159 16.57 -1.24 -2.72
C SER A 159 16.84 -0.58 -4.08
N GLY A 160 16.15 0.52 -4.40
CA GLY A 160 16.38 1.30 -5.60
C GLY A 160 17.82 1.82 -5.66
N ALA A 161 18.33 2.39 -4.56
CA ALA A 161 19.71 2.86 -4.49
C ALA A 161 20.73 1.73 -4.64
N LEU A 162 20.51 0.57 -3.98
CA LEU A 162 21.48 -0.53 -3.96
C LEU A 162 21.50 -1.33 -5.27
N TRP A 163 20.34 -1.60 -5.87
CA TRP A 163 20.25 -2.49 -7.04
C TRP A 163 20.11 -1.77 -8.37
N LEU A 164 19.50 -0.59 -8.37
CA LEU A 164 19.30 0.20 -9.59
C LEU A 164 20.28 1.36 -9.70
N GLY A 165 21.11 1.61 -8.66
CA GLY A 165 22.05 2.71 -8.64
C GLY A 165 21.38 4.09 -8.58
N GLU A 166 20.14 4.16 -8.06
CA GLU A 166 19.43 5.42 -7.92
C GLU A 166 20.14 6.33 -6.92
N VAL A 167 20.30 7.60 -7.29
CA VAL A 167 20.93 8.60 -6.43
C VAL A 167 19.89 9.07 -5.42
N LEU A 168 20.16 8.81 -4.15
CA LEU A 168 19.32 9.30 -3.06
C LEU A 168 19.48 10.80 -2.89
N HIS A 169 18.36 11.52 -2.95
CA HIS A 169 18.29 12.94 -2.71
C HIS A 169 17.94 13.22 -1.24
N TRP A 170 18.12 14.46 -0.79
CA TRP A 170 17.81 14.83 0.59
C TRP A 170 16.32 14.61 0.95
N GLN A 171 15.43 14.71 -0.06
CA GLN A 171 13.98 14.45 0.11
C GLN A 171 13.71 13.00 0.49
N ASP A 172 14.47 12.05 -0.07
CA ASP A 172 14.33 10.62 0.22
C ASP A 172 14.71 10.34 1.67
N TRP A 173 15.81 10.92 2.13
CA TRP A 173 16.24 10.85 3.54
C TRP A 173 15.23 11.50 4.49
N ALA A 174 14.71 12.67 4.15
CA ALA A 174 13.70 13.36 4.93
C ALA A 174 12.41 12.55 5.00
N ALA A 175 11.98 11.93 3.89
CA ALA A 175 10.84 11.05 3.84
C ALA A 175 11.01 9.80 4.72
N VAL A 176 12.17 9.15 4.66
CA VAL A 176 12.51 8.00 5.54
C VAL A 176 12.42 8.39 7.00
N VAL A 177 13.00 9.51 7.40
CA VAL A 177 12.93 10.01 8.79
C VAL A 177 11.48 10.28 9.21
N LEU A 178 10.69 10.93 8.37
CA LEU A 178 9.26 11.20 8.66
C LEU A 178 8.45 9.91 8.78
N MET A 179 8.72 8.90 7.97
CA MET A 179 8.07 7.59 8.08
C MET A 179 8.46 6.88 9.37
N VAL A 180 9.72 6.92 9.76
CA VAL A 180 10.17 6.37 11.05
C VAL A 180 9.50 7.12 12.22
N VAL A 181 9.39 8.43 12.15
CA VAL A 181 8.67 9.24 13.15
C VAL A 181 7.18 8.87 13.18
N ALA A 182 6.55 8.69 12.02
CA ALA A 182 5.16 8.26 11.94
C ALA A 182 4.96 6.89 12.61
N ILE A 183 5.84 5.93 12.33
CA ILE A 183 5.85 4.61 12.97
C ILE A 183 6.04 4.75 14.49
N ALA A 184 7.04 5.48 14.93
CA ALA A 184 7.35 5.68 16.34
C ALA A 184 6.19 6.35 17.08
N SER A 185 5.49 7.32 16.46
CA SER A 185 4.34 8.02 17.05
C SER A 185 3.17 7.08 17.39
N VAL A 186 3.01 6.03 16.61
CA VAL A 186 1.95 5.04 16.79
C VAL A 186 2.35 3.95 17.78
N LEU A 187 3.64 3.55 17.77
CA LEU A 187 4.16 2.50 18.66
C LEU A 187 4.43 2.95 20.09
N TRP A 188 4.70 4.24 20.30
CA TRP A 188 5.08 4.71 21.61
C TRP A 188 3.93 4.48 22.60
N PRO A 189 4.13 3.67 23.64
CA PRO A 189 3.07 3.37 24.59
C PRO A 189 2.53 4.66 25.20
N ALA A 190 1.19 4.79 25.26
CA ALA A 190 0.58 5.85 26.02
C ALA A 190 1.00 5.68 27.49
N ARG A 191 1.53 6.74 28.12
CA ARG A 191 1.77 6.72 29.57
C ARG A 191 0.46 6.36 30.26
N PRO A 192 0.45 5.39 31.19
CA PRO A 192 -0.73 5.14 31.99
C PRO A 192 -1.13 6.48 32.65
N ALA A 193 -2.41 6.82 32.56
CA ALA A 193 -2.97 7.93 33.30
C ALA A 193 -2.82 7.57 34.78
N THR A 194 -1.95 8.29 35.46
CA THR A 194 -1.83 8.28 36.95
C THR A 194 -3.03 8.94 37.56
#